data_e1c03fe8145a9e2de6d4b48e1b975856
#
_entry.id   e1c03fe8145a9e2de6d4b48e1b975856
#
_cell.length_a   1.000
_cell.length_b   1.000
_cell.length_c   1.000
_cell.angle_alpha   90.00
_cell.angle_beta   90.00
_cell.angle_gamma   90.00
#
_symmetry.space_group_name_H-M   'P 1'
#
loop_
_entity.id
_entity.type
_entity.pdbx_description
1 polymer ?
#
loop_
_entity_poly.entity_id
_entity_poly.type
_entity_poly.pdbx_seq_one_letter_code
_entity_poly.pdbx_strand_id
1 'polypeptide(L)'
;MADQHGGRFRLPWSSTAQRILRRDPASAAVDWRDMLRSRLFVCAVLFAAWTVSIEARLVYLQIVEHVDMMALADRQQLRTVKLPAKRGEIVDRSGHVLAYSVDADTIGADPSAIDHPDEVAARVCAALDRCGAAQRQVMAEKLASKQLFAYLARQISPDEARRVKELDLQGVLFIKESRRYYPNKDLAAHVLGYVGLDNVGLAGLESAFDARIRGREGKVLLQRDARQQAMATRSERPPTAGDGLELTVDEYLQYIAERELRIGVAENAAAADDTPLRFIDITRPDADIASK
;
A
#
# COMPACT_ATOMS: atom_id res chain seq x y z
N MET A 1 1.24 -33.11 129.56
CA MET A 1 2.11 -34.24 129.31
C MET A 1 2.38 -34.32 127.83
N ALA A 2 3.70 -34.24 127.47
CA ALA A 2 4.34 -34.50 126.19
C ALA A 2 3.84 -33.57 124.98
N ASP A 3 4.49 -32.55 124.65
CA ASP A 3 5.74 -32.34 123.94
C ASP A 3 5.86 -33.14 122.62
N GLN A 4 5.91 -32.48 121.48
CA GLN A 4 6.71 -32.87 120.36
C GLN A 4 6.92 -31.75 119.31
N HIS A 5 8.19 -31.47 119.15
CA HIS A 5 8.84 -30.66 118.18
C HIS A 5 8.57 -31.17 116.74
N GLY A 6 8.24 -30.29 115.82
CA GLY A 6 8.24 -30.54 114.37
C GLY A 6 8.96 -29.38 113.64
N GLY A 7 10.27 -29.65 113.45
CA GLY A 7 11.15 -28.72 112.74
C GLY A 7 10.72 -28.48 111.28
N ARG A 8 10.53 -27.24 110.91
CA ARG A 8 10.29 -26.83 109.51
C ARG A 8 11.65 -26.58 108.87
N PHE A 9 11.96 -27.51 107.97
CA PHE A 9 13.12 -27.30 107.07
C PHE A 9 12.71 -26.23 106.01
N ARG A 10 13.31 -25.04 106.10
CA ARG A 10 13.21 -24.02 105.06
C ARG A 10 14.36 -24.21 104.11
N LEU A 11 14.08 -24.67 102.88
CA LEU A 11 15.01 -24.64 101.77
C LEU A 11 15.17 -23.17 101.30
N PRO A 12 16.40 -22.67 101.09
CA PRO A 12 16.59 -21.34 100.54
C PRO A 12 16.38 -21.43 99.01
N TRP A 13 15.20 -21.05 98.52
CA TRP A 13 15.06 -20.83 97.13
C TRP A 13 15.78 -19.55 96.73
N SER A 14 16.84 -19.76 95.97
CA SER A 14 17.72 -18.73 95.49
C SER A 14 16.88 -17.69 94.70
N SER A 15 17.10 -16.43 94.95
CA SER A 15 16.56 -15.28 94.35
C SER A 15 16.75 -15.23 92.80
N THR A 16 17.54 -16.15 92.26
CA THR A 16 17.89 -16.31 90.86
C THR A 16 16.72 -16.96 90.07
N ALA A 17 15.93 -17.87 90.68
CA ALA A 17 14.82 -18.51 90.03
C ALA A 17 13.61 -17.58 89.80
N GLN A 18 13.46 -16.57 90.63
CA GLN A 18 12.37 -15.59 90.48
C GLN A 18 12.67 -14.50 89.42
N ARG A 19 13.91 -14.32 88.99
CA ARG A 19 14.34 -13.38 87.92
C ARG A 19 14.08 -13.92 86.55
N ILE A 20 13.99 -15.25 86.43
CA ILE A 20 13.77 -15.88 85.08
C ILE A 20 12.30 -15.89 84.69
N LEU A 21 11.37 -15.77 85.66
CA LEU A 21 9.95 -15.81 85.38
C LEU A 21 9.23 -14.43 85.26
N ARG A 22 9.96 -13.33 85.46
CA ARG A 22 9.52 -12.03 85.10
C ARG A 22 10.06 -11.62 83.70
N ARG A 23 9.70 -12.37 82.70
CA ARG A 23 9.63 -11.81 81.36
C ARG A 23 8.39 -10.95 81.33
N ASP A 24 8.58 -9.65 81.43
CA ASP A 24 7.54 -8.68 81.17
C ASP A 24 6.92 -8.97 79.83
N PRO A 25 5.63 -9.31 79.76
CA PRO A 25 4.94 -9.54 78.46
C PRO A 25 4.83 -8.27 77.64
N ALA A 26 5.19 -7.12 78.22
CA ALA A 26 5.18 -5.83 77.53
C ALA A 26 6.37 -5.61 76.58
N SER A 27 7.48 -6.38 76.70
CA SER A 27 8.64 -6.20 75.82
C SER A 27 8.60 -7.03 74.53
N ALA A 28 7.55 -7.82 74.33
CA ALA A 28 7.34 -8.60 73.11
C ALA A 28 6.22 -8.06 72.19
N ALA A 29 5.73 -6.87 72.47
CA ALA A 29 4.92 -6.15 71.48
C ALA A 29 5.86 -5.75 70.36
N VAL A 30 6.05 -6.66 69.37
CA VAL A 30 6.67 -6.31 68.10
C VAL A 30 5.98 -5.07 67.62
N ASP A 31 6.72 -3.93 67.56
CA ASP A 31 6.12 -2.64 67.18
C ASP A 31 5.78 -2.76 65.69
N TRP A 32 4.56 -3.23 65.41
CA TRP A 32 4.05 -3.48 64.05
C TRP A 32 4.20 -2.23 63.17
N ARG A 33 4.29 -1.05 63.81
CA ARG A 33 4.49 0.23 63.11
C ARG A 33 5.94 0.32 62.52
N ASP A 34 6.95 -0.13 63.25
CA ASP A 34 8.32 -0.09 62.77
C ASP A 34 8.53 -1.16 61.70
N MET A 35 7.94 -2.34 61.84
CA MET A 35 7.92 -3.33 60.81
C MET A 35 7.21 -2.85 59.52
N LEU A 36 6.07 -2.15 59.65
CA LEU A 36 5.34 -1.57 58.56
C LEU A 36 6.15 -0.46 57.86
N ARG A 37 6.75 0.42 58.64
CA ARG A 37 7.62 1.51 58.10
C ARG A 37 8.81 0.94 57.33
N SER A 38 9.47 -0.09 57.84
CA SER A 38 10.56 -0.72 57.17
C SER A 38 10.14 -1.36 55.84
N ARG A 39 8.99 -2.05 55.79
CA ARG A 39 8.46 -2.64 54.56
C ARG A 39 8.06 -1.58 53.55
N LEU A 40 7.39 -0.51 54.02
CA LEU A 40 7.00 0.62 53.15
C LEU A 40 8.24 1.33 52.59
N PHE A 41 9.29 1.51 53.42
CA PHE A 41 10.52 2.09 52.95
C PHE A 41 11.21 1.24 51.87
N VAL A 42 11.27 -0.08 52.06
CA VAL A 42 11.81 -1.02 51.06
C VAL A 42 11.01 -0.95 49.76
N CYS A 43 9.66 -0.95 49.86
CA CYS A 43 8.81 -0.79 48.68
C CYS A 43 9.05 0.56 47.99
N ALA A 44 9.14 1.66 48.74
CA ALA A 44 9.41 2.98 48.18
C ALA A 44 10.78 3.04 47.47
N VAL A 45 11.81 2.44 48.02
CA VAL A 45 13.13 2.35 47.40
C VAL A 45 13.10 1.52 46.11
N LEU A 46 12.38 0.38 46.12
CA LEU A 46 12.20 -0.43 44.91
C LEU A 46 11.44 0.32 43.82
N PHE A 47 10.36 1.03 44.17
CA PHE A 47 9.65 1.88 43.22
C PHE A 47 10.51 3.01 42.66
N ALA A 48 11.27 3.69 43.52
CA ALA A 48 12.20 4.74 43.09
C ALA A 48 13.24 4.20 42.12
N ALA A 49 13.86 3.05 42.44
CA ALA A 49 14.85 2.39 41.58
C ALA A 49 14.23 1.99 40.23
N TRP A 50 12.99 1.49 40.25
CA TRP A 50 12.27 1.14 39.04
C TRP A 50 11.94 2.37 38.16
N THR A 51 11.48 3.46 38.79
CA THR A 51 11.23 4.73 38.09
C THR A 51 12.51 5.26 37.44
N VAL A 52 13.60 5.31 38.19
CA VAL A 52 14.91 5.74 37.65
C VAL A 52 15.35 4.86 36.47
N SER A 53 15.13 3.55 36.56
CA SER A 53 15.45 2.62 35.45
C SER A 53 14.63 2.90 34.19
N ILE A 54 13.32 3.21 34.36
CA ILE A 54 12.45 3.59 33.23
C ILE A 54 12.90 4.92 32.62
N GLU A 55 13.18 5.92 33.46
CA GLU A 55 13.65 7.22 32.97
C GLU A 55 14.98 7.11 32.23
N ALA A 56 15.93 6.36 32.78
CA ALA A 56 17.21 6.11 32.12
C ALA A 56 17.01 5.42 30.76
N ARG A 57 16.08 4.45 30.68
CA ARG A 57 15.75 3.79 29.42
C ARG A 57 15.08 4.72 28.42
N LEU A 58 14.17 5.59 28.87
CA LEU A 58 13.54 6.59 28.02
C LEU A 58 14.57 7.58 27.45
N VAL A 59 15.46 8.08 28.29
CA VAL A 59 16.54 8.99 27.87
C VAL A 59 17.44 8.28 26.85
N TYR A 60 17.79 7.03 27.09
CA TYR A 60 18.58 6.24 26.13
C TYR A 60 17.88 6.10 24.77
N LEU A 61 16.59 5.76 24.76
CA LEU A 61 15.80 5.66 23.53
C LEU A 61 15.66 6.99 22.81
N GLN A 62 15.51 8.10 23.56
CA GLN A 62 15.28 9.42 22.98
C GLN A 62 16.57 10.11 22.49
N ILE A 63 17.72 9.78 23.07
CA ILE A 63 18.99 10.43 22.72
C ILE A 63 19.85 9.51 21.86
N VAL A 64 20.06 8.26 22.28
CA VAL A 64 21.00 7.34 21.61
C VAL A 64 20.35 6.64 20.42
N GLU A 65 19.15 6.08 20.62
CA GLU A 65 18.44 5.33 19.57
C GLU A 65 17.44 6.17 18.77
N HIS A 66 17.40 7.49 18.99
CA HIS A 66 16.43 8.38 18.35
C HIS A 66 16.46 8.27 16.82
N VAL A 67 17.64 8.31 16.22
CA VAL A 67 17.82 8.27 14.76
C VAL A 67 17.31 6.93 14.18
N ASP A 68 17.63 5.82 14.85
CA ASP A 68 17.21 4.49 14.38
C ASP A 68 15.70 4.29 14.56
N MET A 69 15.13 4.77 15.66
CA MET A 69 13.69 4.72 15.91
C MET A 69 12.91 5.60 14.94
N MET A 70 13.41 6.78 14.61
CA MET A 70 12.84 7.65 13.56
C MET A 70 12.88 6.97 12.20
N ALA A 71 13.99 6.35 11.83
CA ALA A 71 14.11 5.62 10.58
C ALA A 71 13.15 4.42 10.48
N LEU A 72 12.90 3.74 11.59
CA LEU A 72 11.90 2.66 11.68
C LEU A 72 10.47 3.21 11.55
N ALA A 73 10.15 4.30 12.24
CA ALA A 73 8.86 4.97 12.14
C ALA A 73 8.58 5.44 10.71
N ASP A 74 9.57 6.05 10.06
CA ASP A 74 9.47 6.50 8.67
C ASP A 74 9.20 5.33 7.71
N ARG A 75 9.90 4.20 7.88
CA ARG A 75 9.66 2.99 7.07
C ARG A 75 8.25 2.43 7.24
N GLN A 76 7.66 2.57 8.42
CA GLN A 76 6.30 2.08 8.68
C GLN A 76 5.22 3.05 8.19
N GLN A 77 5.45 4.35 8.30
CA GLN A 77 4.46 5.39 7.99
C GLN A 77 4.57 5.92 6.55
N LEU A 78 5.79 5.96 6.00
CA LEU A 78 6.03 6.51 4.67
C LEU A 78 5.91 5.43 3.60
N ARG A 79 5.01 5.65 2.66
CA ARG A 79 4.87 4.82 1.48
C ARG A 79 5.17 5.65 0.23
N THR A 80 6.17 5.24 -0.51
CA THR A 80 6.46 5.85 -1.81
C THR A 80 5.47 5.34 -2.84
N VAL A 81 4.68 6.24 -3.40
CA VAL A 81 3.79 5.96 -4.52
C VAL A 81 4.38 6.57 -5.77
N LYS A 82 4.47 5.77 -6.82
CA LYS A 82 4.90 6.24 -8.14
C LYS A 82 3.73 6.95 -8.83
N LEU A 83 3.99 8.14 -9.35
CA LEU A 83 3.06 8.84 -10.23
C LEU A 83 3.46 8.56 -11.68
N PRO A 84 2.57 8.03 -12.50
CA PRO A 84 2.87 7.77 -13.90
C PRO A 84 3.14 9.09 -14.63
N ALA A 85 4.12 9.07 -15.52
CA ALA A 85 4.38 10.17 -16.43
C ALA A 85 3.51 10.02 -17.68
N LYS A 86 3.16 11.14 -18.30
CA LYS A 86 2.54 11.13 -19.64
C LYS A 86 3.63 10.88 -20.69
N ARG A 87 3.34 10.00 -21.63
CA ARG A 87 4.23 9.80 -22.79
C ARG A 87 4.17 11.02 -23.69
N GLY A 88 5.30 11.36 -24.30
CA GLY A 88 5.41 12.41 -25.29
C GLY A 88 4.50 12.17 -26.49
N GLU A 89 4.09 13.22 -27.15
CA GLU A 89 3.26 13.15 -28.35
C GLU A 89 4.08 12.70 -29.54
N ILE A 90 3.45 12.00 -30.47
CA ILE A 90 4.03 11.69 -31.78
C ILE A 90 3.22 12.49 -32.80
N VAL A 91 3.91 13.33 -33.54
CA VAL A 91 3.32 14.20 -34.57
C VAL A 91 3.91 13.89 -35.94
N ASP A 92 3.17 14.21 -37.00
CA ASP A 92 3.65 14.15 -38.37
C ASP A 92 4.53 15.38 -38.69
N ARG A 93 5.09 15.45 -39.91
CA ARG A 93 5.88 16.58 -40.40
C ARG A 93 5.18 17.94 -40.42
N SER A 94 3.84 17.92 -40.37
CA SER A 94 2.96 19.09 -40.40
C SER A 94 2.44 19.47 -39.01
N GLY A 95 2.81 18.70 -37.96
CA GLY A 95 2.35 18.89 -36.60
C GLY A 95 1.00 18.24 -36.27
N HIS A 96 0.45 17.40 -37.17
CA HIS A 96 -0.77 16.64 -36.84
C HIS A 96 -0.44 15.53 -35.85
N VAL A 97 -1.30 15.36 -34.84
CA VAL A 97 -1.07 14.41 -33.78
C VAL A 97 -1.44 13.00 -34.21
N LEU A 98 -0.44 12.12 -34.25
CA LEU A 98 -0.60 10.70 -34.57
C LEU A 98 -0.77 9.82 -33.32
N ALA A 99 -0.19 10.21 -32.19
CA ALA A 99 -0.38 9.55 -30.91
C ALA A 99 -0.16 10.49 -29.73
N TYR A 100 -1.04 10.44 -28.73
CA TYR A 100 -0.93 11.22 -27.49
C TYR A 100 -1.46 10.45 -26.28
N SER A 101 -1.17 10.94 -25.09
CA SER A 101 -1.60 10.32 -23.84
C SER A 101 -2.75 11.09 -23.21
N VAL A 102 -3.83 10.37 -22.89
CA VAL A 102 -4.99 10.89 -22.15
C VAL A 102 -4.95 10.42 -20.71
N ASP A 103 -5.53 11.20 -19.81
CA ASP A 103 -5.72 10.77 -18.44
C ASP A 103 -6.73 9.63 -18.37
N ALA A 104 -6.40 8.62 -17.61
CA ALA A 104 -7.23 7.45 -17.38
C ALA A 104 -7.19 7.06 -15.90
N ASP A 105 -8.20 6.38 -15.46
CA ASP A 105 -8.26 5.85 -14.10
C ASP A 105 -8.23 4.32 -14.13
N THR A 106 -7.64 3.75 -13.10
CA THR A 106 -7.64 2.30 -12.87
C THR A 106 -8.35 2.02 -11.57
N ILE A 107 -9.30 1.11 -11.60
CA ILE A 107 -10.02 0.65 -10.41
C ILE A 107 -9.24 -0.52 -9.83
N GLY A 108 -8.72 -0.32 -8.63
CA GLY A 108 -8.18 -1.36 -7.77
C GLY A 108 -9.16 -1.67 -6.63
N ALA A 109 -8.95 -2.78 -5.98
CA ALA A 109 -9.69 -3.13 -4.78
C ALA A 109 -8.77 -3.83 -3.77
N ASP A 110 -9.11 -3.67 -2.51
CA ASP A 110 -8.58 -4.48 -1.41
C ASP A 110 -9.59 -5.58 -1.09
N PRO A 111 -9.34 -6.83 -1.52
CA PRO A 111 -10.28 -7.93 -1.29
C PRO A 111 -10.56 -8.20 0.19
N SER A 112 -9.61 -7.87 1.08
CA SER A 112 -9.77 -8.09 2.52
C SER A 112 -10.78 -7.16 3.18
N ALA A 113 -11.10 -6.04 2.53
CA ALA A 113 -12.05 -5.02 3.00
C ALA A 113 -13.46 -5.18 2.39
N ILE A 114 -13.69 -6.25 1.60
CA ILE A 114 -14.93 -6.47 0.85
C ILE A 114 -15.63 -7.73 1.36
N ASP A 115 -16.79 -7.56 1.99
CA ASP A 115 -17.57 -8.67 2.54
C ASP A 115 -18.38 -9.42 1.48
N HIS A 116 -18.87 -8.72 0.43
CA HIS A 116 -19.75 -9.25 -0.62
C HIS A 116 -19.14 -9.07 -2.02
N PRO A 117 -18.20 -9.96 -2.43
CA PRO A 117 -17.47 -9.86 -3.70
C PRO A 117 -18.36 -9.80 -4.94
N ASP A 118 -19.39 -10.64 -5.00
CA ASP A 118 -20.30 -10.75 -6.15
C ASP A 118 -21.16 -9.50 -6.34
N GLU A 119 -21.62 -8.91 -5.24
CA GLU A 119 -22.41 -7.67 -5.26
C GLU A 119 -21.56 -6.49 -5.74
N VAL A 120 -20.35 -6.34 -5.17
CA VAL A 120 -19.42 -5.28 -5.57
C VAL A 120 -19.03 -5.42 -7.04
N ALA A 121 -18.72 -6.64 -7.50
CA ALA A 121 -18.42 -6.90 -8.91
C ALA A 121 -19.60 -6.54 -9.83
N ALA A 122 -20.82 -6.87 -9.43
CA ALA A 122 -22.02 -6.53 -10.20
C ALA A 122 -22.24 -5.01 -10.30
N ARG A 123 -22.10 -4.29 -9.18
CA ARG A 123 -22.25 -2.83 -9.12
C ARG A 123 -21.16 -2.10 -9.91
N VAL A 124 -19.92 -2.51 -9.80
CA VAL A 124 -18.81 -1.95 -10.59
C VAL A 124 -19.04 -2.22 -12.08
N CYS A 125 -19.40 -3.47 -12.45
CA CYS A 125 -19.64 -3.84 -13.84
C CYS A 125 -20.80 -3.04 -14.46
N ALA A 126 -21.86 -2.78 -13.71
CA ALA A 126 -22.99 -1.97 -14.17
C ALA A 126 -22.63 -0.50 -14.46
N ALA A 127 -21.61 0.03 -13.80
CA ALA A 127 -21.12 1.40 -14.00
C ALA A 127 -20.12 1.53 -15.16
N LEU A 128 -19.60 0.41 -15.68
CA LEU A 128 -18.67 0.38 -16.81
C LEU A 128 -19.40 0.16 -18.14
N ASP A 129 -18.98 0.88 -19.19
CA ASP A 129 -19.64 0.82 -20.50
C ASP A 129 -19.45 -0.54 -21.20
N ARG A 130 -18.35 -1.22 -20.92
CA ARG A 130 -17.96 -2.46 -21.60
C ARG A 130 -17.69 -3.59 -20.59
N CYS A 131 -18.70 -3.90 -19.77
CA CYS A 131 -18.57 -5.00 -18.82
C CYS A 131 -19.60 -6.10 -19.11
N GLY A 132 -19.13 -7.23 -19.61
CA GLY A 132 -19.93 -8.42 -19.85
C GLY A 132 -20.01 -9.37 -18.66
N ALA A 133 -20.82 -10.43 -18.77
CA ALA A 133 -20.96 -11.44 -17.72
C ALA A 133 -19.64 -12.14 -17.37
N ALA A 134 -18.81 -12.43 -18.36
CA ALA A 134 -17.49 -13.03 -18.15
C ALA A 134 -16.56 -12.11 -17.34
N GLN A 135 -16.50 -10.83 -17.68
CA GLN A 135 -15.67 -9.87 -16.94
C GLN A 135 -16.17 -9.67 -15.50
N ARG A 136 -17.49 -9.64 -15.29
CA ARG A 136 -18.09 -9.60 -13.95
C ARG A 136 -17.66 -10.80 -13.10
N GLN A 137 -17.67 -12.01 -13.68
CA GLN A 137 -17.23 -13.21 -12.97
C GLN A 137 -15.76 -13.15 -12.61
N VAL A 138 -14.89 -12.74 -13.53
CA VAL A 138 -13.44 -12.55 -13.25
C VAL A 138 -13.23 -11.50 -12.15
N MET A 139 -14.00 -10.41 -12.12
CA MET A 139 -13.93 -9.42 -11.05
C MET A 139 -14.34 -10.03 -9.71
N ALA A 140 -15.43 -10.80 -9.67
CA ALA A 140 -15.89 -11.47 -8.45
C ALA A 140 -14.84 -12.47 -7.91
N GLU A 141 -14.23 -13.27 -8.79
CA GLU A 141 -13.16 -14.21 -8.43
C GLU A 141 -11.93 -13.49 -7.85
N LYS A 142 -11.52 -12.36 -8.46
CA LYS A 142 -10.42 -11.53 -7.95
C LYS A 142 -10.74 -10.93 -6.58
N LEU A 143 -11.97 -10.49 -6.36
CA LEU A 143 -12.44 -9.94 -5.10
C LEU A 143 -12.58 -11.01 -4.00
N ALA A 144 -12.90 -12.26 -4.37
CA ALA A 144 -12.94 -13.38 -3.44
C ALA A 144 -11.56 -13.94 -3.08
N SER A 145 -10.49 -13.46 -3.76
CA SER A 145 -9.13 -13.93 -3.52
C SER A 145 -8.58 -13.39 -2.21
N LYS A 146 -7.59 -14.10 -1.62
CA LYS A 146 -6.89 -13.65 -0.39
C LYS A 146 -5.75 -12.66 -0.69
N GLN A 147 -5.79 -11.95 -1.81
CA GLN A 147 -4.79 -10.97 -2.17
C GLN A 147 -5.05 -9.64 -1.45
N LEU A 148 -3.98 -8.91 -1.15
CA LEU A 148 -4.07 -7.57 -0.54
C LEU A 148 -4.49 -6.49 -1.55
N PHE A 149 -4.42 -6.80 -2.85
CA PHE A 149 -4.76 -5.88 -3.92
C PHE A 149 -5.15 -6.63 -5.20
N ALA A 150 -6.22 -6.19 -5.84
CA ALA A 150 -6.67 -6.72 -7.12
C ALA A 150 -7.04 -5.59 -8.09
N TYR A 151 -6.62 -5.72 -9.34
CA TYR A 151 -7.10 -4.83 -10.41
C TYR A 151 -8.46 -5.30 -10.90
N LEU A 152 -9.48 -4.45 -10.82
CA LEU A 152 -10.82 -4.72 -11.35
C LEU A 152 -10.94 -4.28 -12.80
N ALA A 153 -10.62 -3.01 -13.09
CA ALA A 153 -10.60 -2.47 -14.43
C ALA A 153 -9.45 -1.47 -14.57
N ARG A 154 -8.70 -1.55 -15.67
CA ARG A 154 -7.57 -0.65 -15.93
C ARG A 154 -7.87 0.29 -17.08
N GLN A 155 -7.28 1.49 -17.01
CA GLN A 155 -7.33 2.51 -18.05
C GLN A 155 -8.75 2.85 -18.52
N ILE A 156 -9.68 2.91 -17.58
CA ILE A 156 -11.07 3.34 -17.86
C ILE A 156 -11.12 4.85 -18.10
N SER A 157 -12.21 5.28 -18.73
CA SER A 157 -12.44 6.70 -18.96
C SER A 157 -12.69 7.45 -17.63
N PRO A 158 -12.40 8.76 -17.57
CA PRO A 158 -12.70 9.56 -16.38
C PRO A 158 -14.20 9.56 -16.01
N ASP A 159 -15.08 9.42 -17.00
CA ASP A 159 -16.54 9.37 -16.79
C ASP A 159 -16.97 8.05 -16.14
N GLU A 160 -16.42 6.92 -16.61
CA GLU A 160 -16.62 5.61 -15.97
C GLU A 160 -16.10 5.61 -14.54
N ALA A 161 -14.90 6.15 -14.33
CA ALA A 161 -14.32 6.26 -13.00
C ALA A 161 -15.18 7.08 -12.04
N ARG A 162 -15.79 8.18 -12.54
CA ARG A 162 -16.71 9.01 -11.77
C ARG A 162 -17.95 8.23 -11.36
N ARG A 163 -18.59 7.50 -12.29
CA ARG A 163 -19.76 6.68 -11.99
C ARG A 163 -19.48 5.62 -10.92
N VAL A 164 -18.33 4.95 -11.01
CA VAL A 164 -17.93 3.97 -9.99
C VAL A 164 -17.62 4.65 -8.64
N LYS A 165 -17.03 5.84 -8.67
CA LYS A 165 -16.72 6.60 -7.44
C LYS A 165 -17.97 7.06 -6.70
N GLU A 166 -19.04 7.40 -7.44
CA GLU A 166 -20.35 7.78 -6.88
C GLU A 166 -21.05 6.61 -6.15
N LEU A 167 -20.65 5.36 -6.42
CA LEU A 167 -21.17 4.20 -5.71
C LEU A 167 -20.64 4.06 -4.27
N ASP A 168 -19.59 4.80 -3.91
CA ASP A 168 -18.94 4.83 -2.60
C ASP A 168 -18.74 3.43 -1.99
N LEU A 169 -18.08 2.54 -2.77
CA LEU A 169 -17.88 1.16 -2.40
C LEU A 169 -16.67 1.02 -1.47
N GLN A 170 -16.87 0.41 -0.31
CA GLN A 170 -15.81 0.14 0.63
C GLN A 170 -14.77 -0.82 0.00
N GLY A 171 -13.47 -0.54 0.22
CA GLY A 171 -12.39 -1.35 -0.30
C GLY A 171 -12.04 -1.11 -1.78
N VAL A 172 -12.76 -0.23 -2.49
CA VAL A 172 -12.45 0.15 -3.88
C VAL A 172 -11.54 1.37 -3.88
N LEU A 173 -10.48 1.31 -4.69
CA LEU A 173 -9.43 2.33 -4.79
C LEU A 173 -9.30 2.81 -6.23
N PHE A 174 -8.94 4.08 -6.42
CA PHE A 174 -8.71 4.67 -7.72
C PHE A 174 -7.25 5.07 -7.88
N ILE A 175 -6.64 4.61 -8.96
CA ILE A 175 -5.24 4.88 -9.31
C ILE A 175 -5.24 5.68 -10.60
N LYS A 176 -4.58 6.83 -10.59
CA LYS A 176 -4.40 7.63 -11.81
C LYS A 176 -3.36 6.97 -12.70
N GLU A 177 -3.75 6.71 -13.94
CA GLU A 177 -2.89 6.19 -15.00
C GLU A 177 -3.00 7.09 -16.23
N SER A 178 -2.24 6.81 -17.26
CA SER A 178 -2.39 7.41 -18.57
C SER A 178 -2.64 6.33 -19.62
N ARG A 179 -3.50 6.63 -20.55
CA ARG A 179 -3.80 5.75 -21.68
C ARG A 179 -3.28 6.39 -22.98
N ARG A 180 -2.59 5.56 -23.78
CA ARG A 180 -2.17 6.00 -25.12
C ARG A 180 -3.38 6.01 -26.05
N TYR A 181 -3.54 7.08 -26.82
CA TYR A 181 -4.60 7.27 -27.77
C TYR A 181 -4.05 7.57 -29.16
N TYR A 182 -4.61 6.92 -30.16
CA TYR A 182 -4.26 7.04 -31.56
C TYR A 182 -5.49 7.56 -32.31
N PRO A 183 -5.52 8.86 -32.69
CA PRO A 183 -6.71 9.47 -33.31
C PRO A 183 -7.12 8.77 -34.62
N ASN A 184 -6.10 8.41 -35.41
CA ASN A 184 -6.27 7.84 -36.74
C ASN A 184 -6.31 6.31 -36.73
N LYS A 185 -6.51 5.70 -35.55
CA LYS A 185 -6.62 4.24 -35.34
C LYS A 185 -5.47 3.45 -35.97
N ASP A 186 -5.75 2.81 -37.11
CA ASP A 186 -4.87 1.89 -37.83
C ASP A 186 -3.90 2.59 -38.81
N LEU A 187 -4.01 3.89 -39.03
CA LEU A 187 -3.11 4.64 -39.90
C LEU A 187 -1.66 4.56 -39.39
N ALA A 188 -0.75 4.14 -40.25
CA ALA A 188 0.67 3.91 -39.91
C ALA A 188 0.92 3.00 -38.70
N ALA A 189 -0.03 2.13 -38.34
CA ALA A 189 0.02 1.31 -37.13
C ALA A 189 1.30 0.46 -37.03
N HIS A 190 1.81 -0.07 -38.14
CA HIS A 190 3.06 -0.83 -38.16
C HIS A 190 4.29 0.03 -37.89
N VAL A 191 4.26 1.31 -38.25
CA VAL A 191 5.35 2.27 -38.02
C VAL A 191 5.27 2.81 -36.60
N LEU A 192 4.09 3.30 -36.22
CA LEU A 192 3.86 3.86 -34.86
C LEU A 192 4.05 2.78 -33.79
N GLY A 193 3.51 1.59 -34.03
CA GLY A 193 3.46 0.54 -33.04
C GLY A 193 2.38 0.79 -31.98
N TYR A 194 2.52 0.16 -30.82
CA TYR A 194 1.55 0.25 -29.74
C TYR A 194 2.20 0.14 -28.36
N VAL A 195 1.45 0.57 -27.35
CA VAL A 195 1.88 0.62 -25.95
C VAL A 195 1.06 -0.37 -25.13
N GLY A 196 1.71 -1.10 -24.25
CA GLY A 196 1.05 -2.00 -23.30
C GLY A 196 0.37 -1.25 -22.14
N LEU A 197 -0.38 -1.99 -21.35
CA LEU A 197 -1.09 -1.47 -20.17
C LEU A 197 -0.16 -0.79 -19.16
N ASP A 198 1.10 -1.22 -19.07
CA ASP A 198 2.09 -0.65 -18.15
C ASP A 198 2.86 0.55 -18.75
N ASN A 199 2.28 1.15 -19.79
CA ASN A 199 2.86 2.31 -20.48
C ASN A 199 4.24 2.04 -21.07
N VAL A 200 4.50 0.80 -21.50
CA VAL A 200 5.74 0.35 -22.17
C VAL A 200 5.48 0.21 -23.66
N GLY A 201 6.32 0.77 -24.51
CA GLY A 201 6.26 0.57 -25.96
C GLY A 201 6.59 -0.87 -26.31
N LEU A 202 5.68 -1.55 -27.03
CA LEU A 202 5.81 -2.97 -27.37
C LEU A 202 6.25 -3.20 -28.82
N ALA A 203 5.93 -2.29 -29.73
CA ALA A 203 6.26 -2.39 -31.15
C ALA A 203 6.53 -1.03 -31.78
N GLY A 204 7.11 -1.01 -32.99
CA GLY A 204 7.29 0.18 -33.82
C GLY A 204 8.11 1.29 -33.14
N LEU A 205 7.80 2.53 -33.47
CA LEU A 205 8.44 3.73 -32.93
C LEU A 205 8.21 3.86 -31.42
N GLU A 206 7.04 3.44 -30.92
CA GLU A 206 6.76 3.43 -29.47
C GLU A 206 7.75 2.57 -28.70
N SER A 207 8.20 1.47 -29.26
CA SER A 207 9.23 0.60 -28.66
C SER A 207 10.63 1.15 -28.89
N ALA A 208 10.94 1.55 -30.12
CA ALA A 208 12.28 2.00 -30.49
C ALA A 208 12.73 3.27 -29.71
N PHE A 209 11.78 4.16 -29.45
CA PHE A 209 12.01 5.41 -28.74
C PHE A 209 11.42 5.43 -27.32
N ASP A 210 11.09 4.26 -26.76
CA ASP A 210 10.42 4.14 -25.46
C ASP A 210 11.13 4.94 -24.35
N ALA A 211 12.44 4.85 -24.26
CA ALA A 211 13.24 5.53 -23.25
C ALA A 211 13.11 7.08 -23.27
N ARG A 212 12.84 7.66 -24.44
CA ARG A 212 12.69 9.11 -24.62
C ARG A 212 11.23 9.53 -24.46
N ILE A 213 10.31 8.78 -25.06
CA ILE A 213 8.87 9.13 -25.12
C ILE A 213 8.17 8.82 -23.80
N ARG A 214 8.58 7.78 -23.05
CA ARG A 214 7.90 7.32 -21.82
C ARG A 214 7.82 8.38 -20.73
N GLY A 215 8.79 9.30 -20.67
CA GLY A 215 8.94 10.23 -19.57
C GLY A 215 9.54 9.60 -18.32
N ARG A 216 9.53 10.37 -17.23
CA ARG A 216 10.07 9.93 -15.94
C ARG A 216 8.99 9.95 -14.89
N GLU A 217 8.77 8.80 -14.26
CA GLU A 217 7.80 8.67 -13.17
C GLU A 217 8.14 9.62 -12.02
N GLY A 218 7.12 10.25 -11.48
CA GLY A 218 7.19 10.99 -10.25
C GLY A 218 7.18 10.06 -9.04
N LYS A 219 7.58 10.60 -7.88
CA LYS A 219 7.49 9.93 -6.59
C LYS A 219 6.80 10.83 -5.60
N VAL A 220 5.83 10.28 -4.90
CA VAL A 220 5.13 10.94 -3.82
C VAL A 220 5.25 10.09 -2.57
N LEU A 221 5.68 10.73 -1.50
CA LEU A 221 5.67 10.15 -0.17
C LEU A 221 4.30 10.40 0.45
N LEU A 222 3.57 9.33 0.72
CA LEU A 222 2.34 9.35 1.47
C LEU A 222 2.62 8.93 2.90
N GLN A 223 2.32 9.81 3.84
CA GLN A 223 2.31 9.46 5.25
C GLN A 223 0.92 8.92 5.61
N ARG A 224 0.88 7.69 6.11
CA ARG A 224 -0.35 7.01 6.51
C ARG A 224 -0.41 6.87 8.03
N ASP A 225 -1.62 6.95 8.56
CA ASP A 225 -1.89 6.62 9.95
C ASP A 225 -1.98 5.10 10.18
N ALA A 226 -2.22 4.71 11.44
CA ALA A 226 -2.41 3.29 11.79
C ALA A 226 -3.65 2.65 11.12
N ARG A 227 -4.59 3.47 10.63
CA ARG A 227 -5.78 3.04 9.89
C ARG A 227 -5.57 3.07 8.38
N GLN A 228 -4.32 3.24 7.92
CA GLN A 228 -3.96 3.33 6.51
C GLN A 228 -4.52 4.55 5.76
N GLN A 229 -5.06 5.55 6.48
CA GLN A 229 -5.54 6.79 5.89
C GLN A 229 -4.37 7.73 5.60
N ALA A 230 -4.40 8.40 4.44
CA ALA A 230 -3.38 9.37 4.09
C ALA A 230 -3.54 10.64 4.94
N MET A 231 -2.58 10.92 5.82
CA MET A 231 -2.56 12.13 6.66
C MET A 231 -1.84 13.29 5.97
N ALA A 232 -0.76 13.00 5.27
CA ALA A 232 0.02 14.01 4.58
C ALA A 232 0.58 13.45 3.26
N THR A 233 0.67 14.33 2.29
CA THR A 233 1.24 14.02 0.98
C THR A 233 2.40 14.97 0.73
N ARG A 234 3.60 14.43 0.56
CA ARG A 234 4.79 15.22 0.20
C ARG A 234 5.29 14.76 -1.16
N SER A 235 5.27 15.64 -2.15
CA SER A 235 5.88 15.36 -3.44
C SER A 235 7.39 15.37 -3.31
N GLU A 236 8.02 14.24 -3.61
CA GLU A 236 9.49 14.12 -3.63
C GLU A 236 10.04 14.51 -4.99
N ARG A 237 9.35 14.07 -6.04
CA ARG A 237 9.69 14.39 -7.43
C ARG A 237 8.41 14.42 -8.27
N PRO A 238 8.09 15.53 -8.96
CA PRO A 238 6.99 15.56 -9.91
C PRO A 238 7.27 14.64 -11.11
N PRO A 239 6.24 14.05 -11.73
CA PRO A 239 6.42 13.33 -12.98
C PRO A 239 6.81 14.31 -14.08
N THR A 240 7.72 13.88 -14.96
CA THR A 240 8.14 14.67 -16.14
C THR A 240 7.64 13.95 -17.38
N ALA A 241 6.86 14.62 -18.20
CA ALA A 241 6.39 14.08 -19.48
C ALA A 241 7.57 13.66 -20.37
N GLY A 242 7.35 12.69 -21.24
CA GLY A 242 8.34 12.28 -22.22
C GLY A 242 8.51 13.32 -23.32
N ASP A 243 9.61 13.17 -24.08
CA ASP A 243 9.90 14.03 -25.21
C ASP A 243 8.89 13.78 -26.35
N GLY A 244 8.48 14.83 -27.04
CA GLY A 244 7.73 14.71 -28.29
C GLY A 244 8.60 14.14 -29.40
N LEU A 245 7.97 13.40 -30.31
CA LEU A 245 8.61 12.85 -31.51
C LEU A 245 7.93 13.38 -32.75
N GLU A 246 8.66 14.13 -33.57
CA GLU A 246 8.20 14.59 -34.88
C GLU A 246 8.72 13.62 -35.96
N LEU A 247 7.80 13.16 -36.81
CA LEU A 247 8.10 12.23 -37.89
C LEU A 247 8.23 12.96 -39.23
N THR A 248 8.93 12.37 -40.14
CA THR A 248 9.00 12.82 -41.53
C THR A 248 7.81 12.34 -42.37
N VAL A 249 6.96 11.47 -41.80
CA VAL A 249 5.72 10.99 -42.42
C VAL A 249 4.71 12.13 -42.50
N ASP A 250 3.94 12.14 -43.57
CA ASP A 250 2.81 13.05 -43.77
C ASP A 250 1.52 12.24 -43.64
N GLU A 251 0.66 12.61 -42.72
CA GLU A 251 -0.57 11.89 -42.40
C GLU A 251 -1.45 11.69 -43.64
N TYR A 252 -1.63 12.74 -44.43
CA TYR A 252 -2.50 12.69 -45.59
C TYR A 252 -1.93 11.80 -46.71
N LEU A 253 -0.66 11.92 -47.01
CA LEU A 253 0.01 11.05 -47.98
C LEU A 253 0.01 9.59 -47.54
N GLN A 254 0.20 9.34 -46.27
CA GLN A 254 0.12 7.99 -45.69
C GLN A 254 -1.26 7.39 -45.83
N TYR A 255 -2.30 8.17 -45.54
CA TYR A 255 -3.68 7.74 -45.71
C TYR A 255 -4.00 7.37 -47.18
N ILE A 256 -3.58 8.20 -48.15
CA ILE A 256 -3.78 7.90 -49.57
C ILE A 256 -3.06 6.61 -49.96
N ALA A 257 -1.79 6.50 -49.57
CA ALA A 257 -0.97 5.33 -49.91
C ALA A 257 -1.58 4.03 -49.37
N GLU A 258 -2.00 4.01 -48.09
CA GLU A 258 -2.64 2.83 -47.50
C GLU A 258 -3.98 2.49 -48.13
N ARG A 259 -4.78 3.51 -48.48
CA ARG A 259 -6.07 3.32 -49.15
C ARG A 259 -5.88 2.68 -50.53
N GLU A 260 -5.02 3.23 -51.36
CA GLU A 260 -4.74 2.70 -52.69
C GLU A 260 -4.12 1.30 -52.67
N LEU A 261 -3.18 1.07 -51.71
CA LEU A 261 -2.59 -0.26 -51.54
C LEU A 261 -3.67 -1.28 -51.13
N ARG A 262 -4.57 -0.93 -50.22
CA ARG A 262 -5.65 -1.81 -49.76
C ARG A 262 -6.59 -2.18 -50.94
N ILE A 263 -6.92 -1.22 -51.79
CA ILE A 263 -7.71 -1.42 -53.00
C ILE A 263 -6.97 -2.33 -53.99
N GLY A 264 -5.70 -2.03 -54.26
CA GLY A 264 -4.88 -2.82 -55.18
C GLY A 264 -4.67 -4.29 -54.72
N VAL A 265 -4.49 -4.52 -53.43
CA VAL A 265 -4.42 -5.88 -52.88
C VAL A 265 -5.74 -6.63 -53.05
N ALA A 266 -6.88 -5.94 -52.78
CA ALA A 266 -8.21 -6.55 -52.94
C ALA A 266 -8.53 -6.88 -54.40
N GLU A 267 -8.23 -5.98 -55.34
CA GLU A 267 -8.51 -6.15 -56.77
C GLU A 267 -7.66 -7.26 -57.43
N ASN A 268 -6.42 -7.37 -57.01
CA ASN A 268 -5.52 -8.36 -57.57
C ASN A 268 -5.55 -9.74 -56.87
N ALA A 269 -6.48 -9.88 -55.90
CA ALA A 269 -6.53 -11.08 -55.04
C ALA A 269 -5.13 -11.53 -54.60
N ALA A 270 -4.21 -10.58 -54.43
CA ALA A 270 -2.86 -10.84 -53.99
C ALA A 270 -2.98 -11.50 -52.63
N ALA A 271 -2.77 -12.82 -52.59
CA ALA A 271 -2.63 -13.52 -51.34
C ALA A 271 -1.42 -12.89 -50.67
N ALA A 272 -1.68 -11.95 -49.78
CA ALA A 272 -0.76 -11.70 -48.69
C ALA A 272 -0.65 -13.05 -48.02
N ASP A 273 0.53 -13.64 -48.18
CA ASP A 273 0.93 -14.90 -47.56
C ASP A 273 0.22 -15.05 -46.23
N ASP A 274 -0.44 -16.14 -45.93
CA ASP A 274 -1.43 -16.48 -44.89
C ASP A 274 -1.31 -15.83 -43.48
N THR A 275 -0.54 -14.81 -43.37
CA THR A 275 -0.55 -13.92 -42.21
C THR A 275 -1.73 -12.96 -42.39
N PRO A 276 -2.88 -13.21 -41.77
CA PRO A 276 -3.93 -12.22 -41.77
C PRO A 276 -3.28 -10.96 -41.27
N LEU A 277 -3.35 -9.86 -42.04
CA LEU A 277 -3.19 -8.51 -41.48
C LEU A 277 -4.30 -8.36 -40.41
N ARG A 278 -4.09 -8.97 -39.27
CA ARG A 278 -4.89 -8.73 -38.10
C ARG A 278 -4.60 -7.29 -37.77
N PHE A 279 -5.46 -6.41 -38.24
CA PHE A 279 -5.57 -5.09 -37.68
C PHE A 279 -5.84 -5.31 -36.18
N ILE A 280 -4.78 -5.18 -35.39
CA ILE A 280 -4.91 -5.21 -33.94
C ILE A 280 -5.80 -4.02 -33.65
N ASP A 281 -7.06 -4.28 -33.35
CA ASP A 281 -7.97 -3.26 -32.83
C ASP A 281 -7.41 -2.83 -31.46
N ILE A 282 -6.48 -1.87 -31.50
CA ILE A 282 -5.86 -1.30 -30.31
C ILE A 282 -6.89 -0.56 -29.44
N THR A 283 -8.13 -0.45 -29.91
CA THR A 283 -9.24 0.04 -29.10
C THR A 283 -9.87 -1.07 -28.24
N ARG A 284 -9.49 -2.34 -28.46
CA ARG A 284 -9.90 -3.47 -27.63
C ARG A 284 -8.74 -3.89 -26.72
N PRO A 285 -8.76 -3.50 -25.44
CA PRO A 285 -7.71 -3.90 -24.49
C PRO A 285 -7.67 -5.41 -24.20
N ASP A 286 -8.64 -6.18 -24.69
CA ASP A 286 -8.89 -7.57 -24.29
C ASP A 286 -8.69 -8.60 -25.43
N ALA A 287 -8.34 -8.15 -26.63
CA ALA A 287 -8.16 -9.04 -27.76
C ALA A 287 -6.75 -9.69 -27.72
N ASP A 288 -6.68 -10.89 -27.20
CA ASP A 288 -5.67 -11.92 -27.49
C ASP A 288 -4.20 -11.68 -27.15
N ILE A 289 -3.88 -11.10 -25.98
CA ILE A 289 -2.52 -11.26 -25.40
C ILE A 289 -2.43 -12.53 -24.50
N ALA A 290 -3.52 -13.27 -24.34
CA ALA A 290 -3.57 -14.42 -23.43
C ALA A 290 -3.14 -15.76 -24.07
N SER A 291 -2.63 -15.79 -25.31
CA SER A 291 -2.18 -17.05 -25.92
C SER A 291 -0.83 -16.91 -26.60
N LYS A 292 0.24 -16.74 -25.81
CA LYS A 292 1.57 -17.35 -26.07
C LYS A 292 2.40 -17.31 -24.80
#